data_116cb96c6aa12a74845d3684d859a3c8
#
_entry.id   116cb96c6aa12a74845d3684d859a3c8
#
_cell.length_a   1.000
_cell.length_b   1.000
_cell.length_c   1.000
_cell.angle_alpha   90.00
_cell.angle_beta   90.00
_cell.angle_gamma   90.00
#
_symmetry.space_group_name_H-M   'P 1'
#
loop_
_entity.id
_entity.type
_entity.pdbx_description
1 polymer ?
#
loop_
_entity_poly.entity_id
_entity_poly.type
_entity_poly.pdbx_seq_one_letter_code
_entity_poly.pdbx_strand_id
1 'polypeptide(L)'
;MRIASVESLDREGRGVAHVEGKAVFIDGALPGEVVEYAPYRGKPSYELAQLLKVVRPSASRVEPRCPHYGVCGGCSLQHFDDTAQVAAKQRVFEDTLWHIGRVRPETVLPAVHGLPWRYRHRARLSVRMVPSKGGVLVGFRERNSTYVADMGSCEVLPAAVSELIPKLRELVGTLSLRDRLPQIEVVVGEAVTVLVLRILAQLTPADQSALRAFAEQTGVQLWLQSAGPESVLPFWPESMPPLYYSLPEFDVRIAFAPTDFTQVN
;
A
#
# COMPACT_ATOMS: atom_id res chain seq x y z
N MET A 1 24.56 -12.94 15.29
CA MET A 1 24.52 -12.86 13.82
C MET A 1 24.57 -14.27 13.27
N ARG A 2 23.73 -14.58 12.33
CA ARG A 2 23.67 -15.88 11.65
C ARG A 2 23.71 -15.66 10.14
N ILE A 3 24.18 -16.64 9.39
CA ILE A 3 24.24 -16.58 7.92
C ILE A 3 23.33 -17.65 7.36
N ALA A 4 22.61 -17.31 6.29
CA ALA A 4 21.76 -18.26 5.56
C ALA A 4 21.81 -18.01 4.05
N SER A 5 21.60 -19.08 3.29
CA SER A 5 21.28 -19.02 1.86
C SER A 5 19.76 -19.01 1.70
N VAL A 6 19.24 -18.02 0.99
CA VAL A 6 17.81 -17.83 0.76
C VAL A 6 17.37 -18.66 -0.46
N GLU A 7 16.40 -19.54 -0.26
CA GLU A 7 15.97 -20.53 -1.24
C GLU A 7 14.76 -20.07 -2.07
N SER A 8 13.81 -19.38 -1.42
CA SER A 8 12.55 -18.97 -2.03
C SER A 8 11.96 -17.74 -1.35
N LEU A 9 10.78 -17.29 -1.79
CA LEU A 9 9.94 -16.32 -1.08
C LEU A 9 8.70 -17.00 -0.52
N ASP A 10 8.22 -16.49 0.61
CA ASP A 10 6.88 -16.79 1.09
C ASP A 10 5.83 -15.85 0.46
N ARG A 11 4.55 -16.08 0.77
CA ARG A 11 3.42 -15.25 0.30
C ARG A 11 3.45 -13.80 0.78
N GLU A 12 4.21 -13.49 1.84
CA GLU A 12 4.36 -12.15 2.39
C GLU A 12 5.58 -11.41 1.81
N GLY A 13 6.33 -12.08 0.93
CA GLY A 13 7.53 -11.55 0.29
C GLY A 13 8.77 -11.58 1.17
N ARG A 14 8.81 -12.48 2.16
CA ARG A 14 10.02 -12.73 2.97
C ARG A 14 10.85 -13.83 2.34
N GLY A 15 12.18 -13.68 2.40
CA GLY A 15 13.09 -14.75 2.01
C GLY A 15 12.98 -15.94 2.94
N VAL A 16 12.93 -17.14 2.38
CA VAL A 16 12.85 -18.40 3.12
C VAL A 16 14.19 -19.12 3.02
N ALA A 17 14.73 -19.51 4.16
CA ALA A 17 15.93 -20.33 4.29
C ALA A 17 15.67 -21.46 5.28
N HIS A 18 16.46 -22.54 5.21
CA HIS A 18 16.45 -23.60 6.21
C HIS A 18 17.80 -23.64 6.94
N VAL A 19 17.77 -23.48 8.25
CA VAL A 19 18.96 -23.48 9.11
C VAL A 19 18.71 -24.42 10.29
N GLU A 20 19.59 -25.41 10.47
CA GLU A 20 19.50 -26.40 11.56
C GLU A 20 18.11 -27.04 11.69
N GLY A 21 17.49 -27.38 10.54
CA GLY A 21 16.20 -28.03 10.49
C GLY A 21 14.97 -27.13 10.71
N LYS A 22 15.16 -25.80 10.86
CA LYS A 22 14.09 -24.81 11.01
C LYS A 22 13.97 -23.97 9.76
N ALA A 23 12.73 -23.64 9.41
CA ALA A 23 12.45 -22.60 8.42
C ALA A 23 12.73 -21.21 9.03
N VAL A 24 13.46 -20.37 8.32
CA VAL A 24 13.76 -18.99 8.72
C VAL A 24 13.16 -18.05 7.67
N PHE A 25 12.24 -17.18 8.09
CA PHE A 25 11.59 -16.18 7.26
C PHE A 25 12.29 -14.83 7.48
N ILE A 26 12.99 -14.33 6.47
CA ILE A 26 13.87 -13.17 6.59
C ILE A 26 13.27 -11.99 5.83
N ASP A 27 12.85 -10.96 6.56
CA ASP A 27 12.33 -9.73 5.97
C ASP A 27 13.39 -9.02 5.13
N GLY A 28 13.10 -8.74 3.86
CA GLY A 28 13.97 -8.01 2.94
C GLY A 28 15.03 -8.84 2.22
N ALA A 29 15.10 -10.17 2.46
CA ALA A 29 15.98 -11.08 1.73
C ALA A 29 15.31 -11.64 0.47
N LEU A 30 16.11 -11.95 -0.56
CA LEU A 30 15.65 -12.44 -1.87
C LEU A 30 16.22 -13.82 -2.18
N PRO A 31 15.53 -14.62 -3.01
CA PRO A 31 16.02 -15.92 -3.45
C PRO A 31 17.40 -15.83 -4.12
N GLY A 32 18.26 -16.80 -3.81
CA GLY A 32 19.63 -16.87 -4.33
C GLY A 32 20.66 -16.04 -3.57
N GLU A 33 20.23 -15.27 -2.55
CA GLU A 33 21.13 -14.49 -1.73
C GLU A 33 21.79 -15.32 -0.62
N VAL A 34 22.98 -14.88 -0.21
CA VAL A 34 23.56 -15.23 1.07
C VAL A 34 23.48 -14.00 1.97
N VAL A 35 22.88 -14.14 3.14
CA VAL A 35 22.56 -13.00 4.00
C VAL A 35 22.96 -13.23 5.45
N GLU A 36 23.38 -12.16 6.11
CA GLU A 36 23.43 -12.09 7.58
C GLU A 36 22.08 -11.64 8.10
N TYR A 37 21.56 -12.32 9.12
CA TYR A 37 20.27 -12.04 9.69
C TYR A 37 20.24 -12.11 11.22
N ALA A 38 19.23 -11.47 11.81
CA ALA A 38 18.94 -11.53 13.24
C ALA A 38 17.52 -12.04 13.49
N PRO A 39 17.32 -13.16 14.17
CA PRO A 39 15.99 -13.59 14.60
C PRO A 39 15.40 -12.60 15.62
N TYR A 40 14.13 -12.26 15.47
CA TYR A 40 13.39 -11.45 16.44
C TYR A 40 12.19 -12.18 17.06
N ARG A 41 11.76 -13.30 16.47
CA ARG A 41 10.70 -14.15 17.00
C ARG A 41 10.92 -15.59 16.54
N GLY A 42 10.81 -16.55 17.46
CA GLY A 42 11.00 -17.96 17.15
C GLY A 42 9.90 -18.84 17.70
N LYS A 43 9.68 -19.98 17.01
CA LYS A 43 8.94 -21.15 17.46
C LYS A 43 9.79 -22.41 17.23
N PRO A 44 9.42 -23.58 17.77
CA PRO A 44 10.19 -24.80 17.53
C PRO A 44 10.46 -25.13 16.06
N SER A 45 9.49 -24.86 15.18
CA SER A 45 9.54 -25.20 13.75
C SER A 45 10.00 -24.07 12.83
N TYR A 46 10.00 -22.81 13.29
CA TYR A 46 10.39 -21.66 12.45
C TYR A 46 10.89 -20.46 13.24
N GLU A 47 11.59 -19.58 12.55
CA GLU A 47 12.02 -18.27 13.07
C GLU A 47 11.61 -17.15 12.11
N LEU A 48 11.25 -15.99 12.68
CA LEU A 48 11.09 -14.73 11.94
C LEU A 48 12.34 -13.90 12.20
N ALA A 49 12.95 -13.37 11.14
CA ALA A 49 14.21 -12.68 11.20
C ALA A 49 14.22 -11.42 10.35
N GLN A 50 15.09 -10.52 10.69
CA GLN A 50 15.39 -9.32 9.91
C GLN A 50 16.73 -9.47 9.20
N LEU A 51 16.79 -9.06 7.95
CA LEU A 51 18.02 -8.92 7.18
C LEU A 51 18.90 -7.85 7.84
N LEU A 52 20.15 -8.20 8.10
CA LEU A 52 21.17 -7.26 8.57
C LEU A 52 22.09 -6.82 7.44
N LYS A 53 22.52 -7.78 6.60
CA LYS A 53 23.44 -7.52 5.50
C LYS A 53 23.28 -8.55 4.40
N VAL A 54 23.34 -8.10 3.16
CA VAL A 54 23.47 -8.98 2.00
C VAL A 54 24.96 -9.24 1.78
N VAL A 55 25.37 -10.49 1.96
CA VAL A 55 26.77 -10.95 1.77
C VAL A 55 27.03 -11.22 0.29
N ARG A 56 26.10 -11.92 -0.36
CA ARG A 56 26.09 -12.16 -1.81
C ARG A 56 24.71 -11.82 -2.36
N PRO A 57 24.58 -10.79 -3.18
CA PRO A 57 23.27 -10.37 -3.71
C PRO A 57 22.77 -11.33 -4.79
N SER A 58 21.45 -11.39 -4.93
CA SER A 58 20.77 -11.93 -6.09
C SER A 58 20.97 -11.02 -7.30
N ALA A 59 21.08 -11.61 -8.51
CA ALA A 59 21.10 -10.84 -9.77
C ALA A 59 19.81 -10.02 -9.98
N SER A 60 18.72 -10.40 -9.31
CA SER A 60 17.43 -9.72 -9.39
C SER A 60 17.23 -8.66 -8.28
N ARG A 61 18.25 -8.40 -7.45
CA ARG A 61 18.16 -7.31 -6.46
C ARG A 61 18.35 -5.96 -7.17
N VAL A 62 17.44 -5.05 -6.92
CA VAL A 62 17.48 -3.68 -7.45
C VAL A 62 17.39 -2.66 -6.32
N GLU A 63 17.82 -1.42 -6.59
CA GLU A 63 17.62 -0.31 -5.67
C GLU A 63 16.15 0.12 -5.68
N PRO A 64 15.49 0.21 -4.50
CA PRO A 64 14.11 0.64 -4.40
C PRO A 64 13.92 2.07 -4.92
N ARG A 65 12.98 2.26 -5.84
CA ARG A 65 12.67 3.58 -6.40
C ARG A 65 12.07 4.56 -5.38
N CYS A 66 11.30 4.05 -4.42
CA CYS A 66 10.59 4.86 -3.43
C CYS A 66 11.53 5.22 -2.27
N PRO A 67 11.75 6.52 -1.94
CA PRO A 67 12.60 6.93 -0.83
C PRO A 67 12.06 6.50 0.54
N HIS A 68 10.78 6.14 0.62
CA HIS A 68 10.12 5.70 1.86
C HIS A 68 10.12 4.17 2.01
N TYR A 69 10.72 3.43 1.05
CA TYR A 69 10.80 1.97 1.15
C TYR A 69 11.58 1.52 2.39
N GLY A 70 11.14 0.45 3.02
CA GLY A 70 11.73 -0.04 4.27
C GLY A 70 11.12 0.57 5.53
N VAL A 71 10.67 1.83 5.50
CA VAL A 71 9.94 2.49 6.60
C VAL A 71 8.43 2.37 6.38
N CYS A 72 7.96 2.80 5.22
CA CYS A 72 6.55 2.68 4.83
C CYS A 72 6.14 1.21 4.64
N GLY A 73 5.04 0.78 5.26
CA GLY A 73 4.49 -0.57 5.16
C GLY A 73 3.65 -0.82 3.90
N GLY A 74 3.56 0.14 2.97
CA GLY A 74 2.73 0.02 1.77
C GLY A 74 3.28 -0.92 0.70
N CYS A 75 4.58 -1.24 0.71
CA CYS A 75 5.26 -2.09 -0.28
C CYS A 75 6.25 -3.02 0.39
N SER A 76 6.35 -4.27 -0.12
CA SER A 76 7.26 -5.30 0.42
C SER A 76 8.39 -5.71 -0.52
N LEU A 77 8.28 -5.48 -1.84
CA LEU A 77 9.17 -6.08 -2.84
C LEU A 77 9.83 -5.07 -3.80
N GLN A 78 9.91 -3.77 -3.48
CA GLN A 78 10.54 -2.79 -4.38
C GLN A 78 12.05 -3.00 -4.60
N HIS A 79 12.70 -3.79 -3.77
CA HIS A 79 14.11 -4.19 -3.90
C HIS A 79 14.32 -5.41 -4.81
N PHE A 80 13.28 -5.90 -5.44
CA PHE A 80 13.26 -7.07 -6.30
C PHE A 80 12.82 -6.67 -7.71
N ASP A 81 13.53 -7.09 -8.73
CA ASP A 81 13.20 -6.82 -10.14
C ASP A 81 11.76 -7.20 -10.48
N ASP A 82 11.08 -6.38 -11.27
CA ASP A 82 9.65 -6.52 -11.54
C ASP A 82 9.31 -7.83 -12.25
N THR A 83 10.13 -8.27 -13.19
CA THR A 83 9.91 -9.54 -13.90
C THR A 83 10.18 -10.73 -12.99
N ALA A 84 11.19 -10.63 -12.14
CA ALA A 84 11.49 -11.62 -11.13
C ALA A 84 10.38 -11.70 -10.06
N GLN A 85 9.73 -10.58 -9.72
CA GLN A 85 8.54 -10.61 -8.84
C GLN A 85 7.40 -11.42 -9.43
N VAL A 86 7.12 -11.30 -10.74
CA VAL A 86 6.07 -12.08 -11.41
C VAL A 86 6.39 -13.57 -11.30
N ALA A 87 7.62 -13.96 -11.65
CA ALA A 87 8.06 -15.36 -11.57
C ALA A 87 7.99 -15.93 -10.14
N ALA A 88 8.43 -15.15 -9.15
CA ALA A 88 8.39 -15.58 -7.75
C ALA A 88 6.94 -15.72 -7.23
N LYS A 89 6.05 -14.80 -7.58
CA LYS A 89 4.62 -14.88 -7.20
C LYS A 89 3.94 -16.08 -7.87
N GLN A 90 4.24 -16.35 -9.13
CA GLN A 90 3.75 -17.55 -9.82
C GLN A 90 4.23 -18.80 -9.11
N ARG A 91 5.51 -18.90 -8.74
CA ARG A 91 6.05 -20.03 -7.98
C ARG A 91 5.31 -20.22 -6.65
N VAL A 92 5.09 -19.13 -5.88
CA VAL A 92 4.32 -19.20 -4.62
C VAL A 92 2.89 -19.69 -4.85
N PHE A 93 2.26 -19.28 -5.95
CA PHE A 93 0.93 -19.75 -6.33
C PHE A 93 0.92 -21.25 -6.65
N GLU A 94 1.85 -21.72 -7.47
CA GLU A 94 1.98 -23.15 -7.84
C GLU A 94 2.27 -24.02 -6.61
N ASP A 95 3.21 -23.60 -5.75
CA ASP A 95 3.52 -24.28 -4.49
C ASP A 95 2.30 -24.34 -3.55
N THR A 96 1.49 -23.27 -3.51
CA THR A 96 0.25 -23.21 -2.72
C THR A 96 -0.79 -24.20 -3.26
N LEU A 97 -0.99 -24.25 -4.57
CA LEU A 97 -1.87 -25.23 -5.20
C LEU A 97 -1.45 -26.65 -4.86
N TRP A 98 -0.15 -26.93 -4.95
CA TRP A 98 0.37 -28.26 -4.70
C TRP A 98 0.36 -28.66 -3.22
N HIS A 99 0.94 -27.83 -2.35
CA HIS A 99 1.16 -28.22 -0.96
C HIS A 99 -0.07 -28.02 -0.07
N ILE A 100 -0.90 -27.02 -0.36
CA ILE A 100 -2.09 -26.71 0.43
C ILE A 100 -3.34 -27.27 -0.26
N GLY A 101 -3.54 -26.91 -1.53
CA GLY A 101 -4.71 -27.30 -2.30
C GLY A 101 -4.70 -28.78 -2.72
N ARG A 102 -3.53 -29.43 -2.74
CA ARG A 102 -3.33 -30.79 -3.25
C ARG A 102 -3.80 -30.95 -4.70
N VAL A 103 -3.73 -29.87 -5.48
CA VAL A 103 -4.14 -29.80 -6.87
C VAL A 103 -2.92 -29.67 -7.77
N ARG A 104 -2.90 -30.43 -8.85
CA ARG A 104 -1.97 -30.26 -9.97
C ARG A 104 -2.78 -29.91 -11.21
N PRO A 105 -2.76 -28.64 -11.66
CA PRO A 105 -3.43 -28.26 -12.89
C PRO A 105 -2.72 -28.90 -14.09
N GLU A 106 -3.48 -29.29 -15.12
CA GLU A 106 -2.91 -29.75 -16.38
C GLU A 106 -2.18 -28.66 -17.14
N THR A 107 -2.67 -27.43 -17.01
CA THR A 107 -2.09 -26.26 -17.68
C THR A 107 -2.09 -25.08 -16.71
N VAL A 108 -0.96 -24.38 -16.63
CA VAL A 108 -0.85 -23.08 -15.95
C VAL A 108 -0.68 -22.02 -17.01
N LEU A 109 -1.64 -21.11 -17.09
CA LEU A 109 -1.56 -19.98 -18.03
C LEU A 109 -0.51 -18.96 -17.57
N PRO A 110 0.07 -18.18 -18.51
CA PRO A 110 0.96 -17.08 -18.16
C PRO A 110 0.29 -16.10 -17.19
N ALA A 111 1.07 -15.58 -16.23
CA ALA A 111 0.58 -14.60 -15.28
C ALA A 111 0.12 -13.32 -16.01
N VAL A 112 -1.08 -12.83 -15.66
CA VAL A 112 -1.53 -11.50 -16.08
C VAL A 112 -0.91 -10.47 -15.14
N HIS A 113 -0.16 -9.54 -15.69
CA HIS A 113 0.49 -8.47 -14.93
C HIS A 113 0.40 -7.14 -15.68
N GLY A 114 0.45 -6.03 -14.93
CA GLY A 114 0.41 -4.68 -15.48
C GLY A 114 1.69 -3.91 -15.14
N LEU A 115 1.63 -2.58 -15.27
CA LEU A 115 2.74 -1.70 -14.92
C LEU A 115 3.09 -1.83 -13.44
N PRO A 116 4.38 -1.84 -13.08
CA PRO A 116 4.83 -2.04 -11.70
C PRO A 116 4.67 -0.80 -10.82
N TRP A 117 4.42 0.36 -11.43
CA TRP A 117 4.30 1.67 -10.77
C TRP A 117 2.98 2.35 -11.13
N ARG A 118 2.51 3.27 -10.27
CA ARG A 118 1.29 4.06 -10.49
C ARG A 118 -0.01 3.25 -10.59
N TYR A 119 0.02 1.98 -10.21
CA TYR A 119 -1.09 1.04 -10.37
C TYR A 119 -2.14 1.10 -9.25
N ARG A 120 -1.83 1.74 -8.11
CA ARG A 120 -2.67 1.66 -6.92
C ARG A 120 -3.75 2.74 -6.95
N HIS A 121 -4.94 2.38 -7.44
CA HIS A 121 -6.09 3.27 -7.56
C HIS A 121 -6.94 3.36 -6.29
N ARG A 122 -6.70 2.51 -5.29
CA ARG A 122 -7.37 2.59 -4.00
C ARG A 122 -6.38 2.53 -2.84
N ALA A 123 -6.49 3.50 -1.92
CA ALA A 123 -5.58 3.59 -0.79
C ALA A 123 -6.28 4.15 0.44
N ARG A 124 -5.86 3.67 1.60
CA ARG A 124 -6.28 4.19 2.89
C ARG A 124 -5.06 4.83 3.56
N LEU A 125 -5.05 6.15 3.59
CA LEU A 125 -4.01 6.94 4.23
C LEU A 125 -4.40 7.20 5.69
N SER A 126 -3.49 6.92 6.60
CA SER A 126 -3.64 7.28 8.00
C SER A 126 -3.25 8.74 8.19
N VAL A 127 -3.94 9.41 9.10
CA VAL A 127 -3.66 10.81 9.47
C VAL A 127 -3.36 10.87 10.95
N ARG A 128 -2.31 11.59 11.32
CA ARG A 128 -1.92 11.75 12.73
C ARG A 128 -1.24 13.09 12.96
N MET A 129 -1.67 13.78 14.01
CA MET A 129 -0.93 14.94 14.52
C MET A 129 0.31 14.45 15.29
N VAL A 130 1.49 14.90 14.86
CA VAL A 130 2.79 14.57 15.46
C VAL A 130 3.62 15.83 15.57
N PRO A 131 3.49 16.61 16.66
CA PRO A 131 4.18 17.90 16.81
C PRO A 131 5.70 17.82 16.65
N SER A 132 6.32 16.73 17.11
CA SER A 132 7.77 16.50 16.98
C SER A 132 8.25 16.30 15.54
N LYS A 133 7.33 16.01 14.59
CA LYS A 133 7.60 15.90 13.15
C LYS A 133 7.03 17.07 12.33
N GLY A 134 6.79 18.20 12.98
CA GLY A 134 6.33 19.42 12.33
C GLY A 134 4.83 19.50 12.06
N GLY A 135 3.99 18.65 12.68
CA GLY A 135 2.54 18.78 12.60
C GLY A 135 1.82 17.52 12.13
N VAL A 136 0.91 17.65 11.15
CA VAL A 136 0.10 16.54 10.64
C VAL A 136 0.93 15.68 9.68
N LEU A 137 0.89 14.36 9.88
CA LEU A 137 1.36 13.37 8.93
C LEU A 137 0.16 12.75 8.21
N VAL A 138 0.28 12.58 6.89
CA VAL A 138 -0.67 11.86 6.04
C VAL A 138 0.11 10.82 5.25
N GLY A 139 -0.24 9.53 5.38
CA GLY A 139 0.49 8.49 4.69
C GLY A 139 0.07 7.08 5.09
N PHE A 140 0.77 6.09 4.58
CA PHE A 140 0.60 4.72 5.04
C PHE A 140 1.21 4.53 6.43
N ARG A 141 0.82 3.46 7.11
CA ARG A 141 1.48 3.07 8.36
C ARG A 141 2.91 2.61 8.08
N GLU A 142 3.77 2.83 9.05
CA GLU A 142 5.12 2.25 9.04
C GLU A 142 5.03 0.72 9.09
N ARG A 143 6.06 0.06 8.61
CA ARG A 143 6.15 -1.40 8.61
C ARG A 143 6.20 -1.93 10.05
N ASN A 144 5.35 -2.92 10.35
CA ASN A 144 5.23 -3.53 11.68
C ASN A 144 4.94 -2.54 12.83
N SER A 145 4.31 -1.41 12.53
CA SER A 145 4.07 -0.32 13.48
C SER A 145 2.65 0.24 13.33
N THR A 146 2.20 0.96 14.35
CA THR A 146 0.96 1.75 14.34
C THR A 146 1.22 3.21 13.96
N TYR A 147 2.48 3.62 13.83
CA TYR A 147 2.86 4.97 13.45
C TYR A 147 2.56 5.24 11.96
N VAL A 148 2.44 6.50 11.61
CA VAL A 148 2.28 6.96 10.22
C VAL A 148 3.66 7.30 9.67
N ALA A 149 4.00 6.73 8.51
CA ALA A 149 5.22 7.05 7.82
C ALA A 149 5.24 8.52 7.39
N ASP A 150 6.33 9.20 7.68
CA ASP A 150 6.54 10.56 7.22
C ASP A 150 6.93 10.55 5.75
N MET A 151 5.93 10.71 4.89
CA MET A 151 6.10 10.58 3.44
C MET A 151 5.56 11.80 2.71
N GLY A 152 6.32 12.27 1.70
CA GLY A 152 5.92 13.37 0.82
C GLY A 152 5.41 12.90 -0.54
N SER A 153 5.63 11.63 -0.89
CA SER A 153 5.25 11.05 -2.19
C SER A 153 4.99 9.56 -2.09
N CYS A 154 4.42 8.97 -3.14
CA CYS A 154 4.22 7.52 -3.24
C CYS A 154 4.34 7.06 -4.70
N GLU A 155 5.28 6.16 -4.98
CA GLU A 155 5.56 5.68 -6.34
C GLU A 155 4.50 4.72 -6.90
N VAL A 156 3.69 4.10 -6.04
CA VAL A 156 2.64 3.16 -6.49
C VAL A 156 1.27 3.82 -6.65
N LEU A 157 1.03 5.00 -6.06
CA LEU A 157 -0.18 5.80 -6.30
C LEU A 157 -0.07 6.52 -7.65
N PRO A 158 -1.17 6.81 -8.36
CA PRO A 158 -1.18 7.72 -9.51
C PRO A 158 -0.49 9.04 -9.16
N ALA A 159 0.21 9.65 -10.13
CA ALA A 159 1.01 10.85 -9.89
C ALA A 159 0.20 11.97 -9.23
N ALA A 160 -0.99 12.26 -9.78
CA ALA A 160 -1.89 13.27 -9.23
C ALA A 160 -2.25 13.02 -7.75
N VAL A 161 -2.45 11.75 -7.35
CA VAL A 161 -2.72 11.39 -5.95
C VAL A 161 -1.47 11.51 -5.08
N SER A 162 -0.32 11.09 -5.59
CA SER A 162 0.96 11.24 -4.88
C SER A 162 1.25 12.69 -4.53
N GLU A 163 0.97 13.61 -5.45
CA GLU A 163 1.13 15.06 -5.28
C GLU A 163 0.14 15.69 -4.28
N LEU A 164 -0.96 15.00 -3.98
CA LEU A 164 -1.91 15.45 -2.94
C LEU A 164 -1.39 15.21 -1.51
N ILE A 165 -0.44 14.30 -1.28
CA ILE A 165 0.00 13.95 0.07
C ILE A 165 0.48 15.19 0.86
N PRO A 166 1.43 16.00 0.37
CA PRO A 166 1.84 17.20 1.08
C PRO A 166 0.70 18.24 1.22
N LYS A 167 -0.12 18.40 0.18
CA LYS A 167 -1.27 19.34 0.22
C LYS A 167 -2.31 18.91 1.25
N LEU A 168 -2.55 17.61 1.42
CA LEU A 168 -3.44 17.07 2.45
C LEU A 168 -2.88 17.28 3.86
N ARG A 169 -1.55 17.21 4.04
CA ARG A 169 -0.92 17.55 5.32
C ARG A 169 -1.16 19.00 5.69
N GLU A 170 -0.99 19.91 4.76
CA GLU A 170 -1.25 21.34 4.93
C GLU A 170 -2.73 21.59 5.25
N LEU A 171 -3.64 21.09 4.40
CA LEU A 171 -5.08 21.22 4.59
C LEU A 171 -5.50 20.76 5.98
N VAL A 172 -5.20 19.50 6.33
CA VAL A 172 -5.62 18.95 7.63
C VAL A 172 -5.01 19.73 8.78
N GLY A 173 -3.80 20.23 8.63
CA GLY A 173 -3.14 21.09 9.63
C GLY A 173 -3.90 22.36 9.95
N THR A 174 -4.67 22.92 9.01
CA THR A 174 -5.49 24.14 9.21
C THR A 174 -6.87 23.85 9.80
N LEU A 175 -7.35 22.60 9.74
CA LEU A 175 -8.70 22.25 10.23
C LEU A 175 -8.77 22.26 11.76
N SER A 176 -9.91 22.69 12.29
CA SER A 176 -10.19 22.68 13.73
C SER A 176 -10.20 21.24 14.29
N LEU A 177 -10.55 20.26 13.46
CA LEU A 177 -10.63 18.83 13.80
C LEU A 177 -9.40 18.01 13.38
N ARG A 178 -8.24 18.64 13.20
CA ARG A 178 -6.99 17.96 12.77
C ARG A 178 -6.60 16.73 13.59
N ASP A 179 -6.93 16.72 14.89
CA ASP A 179 -6.72 15.56 15.78
C ASP A 179 -7.89 14.55 15.74
N ARG A 180 -8.96 14.87 15.04
CA ARG A 180 -10.20 14.11 14.96
C ARG A 180 -10.48 13.63 13.52
N LEU A 181 -9.48 13.64 12.64
CA LEU A 181 -9.53 13.13 11.27
C LEU A 181 -8.45 12.03 11.12
N PRO A 182 -8.75 10.77 11.51
CA PRO A 182 -7.74 9.71 11.58
C PRO A 182 -7.38 9.09 10.24
N GLN A 183 -8.19 9.31 9.19
CA GLN A 183 -8.04 8.58 7.93
C GLN A 183 -8.61 9.35 6.75
N ILE A 184 -7.94 9.21 5.60
CA ILE A 184 -8.41 9.63 4.28
C ILE A 184 -8.34 8.40 3.38
N GLU A 185 -9.49 7.98 2.84
CA GLU A 185 -9.51 6.94 1.80
C GLU A 185 -9.50 7.61 0.43
N VAL A 186 -8.60 7.14 -0.42
CA VAL A 186 -8.44 7.59 -1.81
C VAL A 186 -9.06 6.54 -2.71
N VAL A 187 -9.94 6.98 -3.62
CA VAL A 187 -10.58 6.13 -4.63
C VAL A 187 -10.46 6.83 -5.97
N VAL A 188 -9.75 6.20 -6.90
CA VAL A 188 -9.45 6.79 -8.21
C VAL A 188 -10.30 6.09 -9.27
N GLY A 189 -11.13 6.87 -9.96
CA GLY A 189 -11.78 6.47 -11.21
C GLY A 189 -11.04 7.07 -12.41
N GLU A 190 -11.51 6.77 -13.61
CA GLU A 190 -10.90 7.31 -14.84
C GLU A 190 -11.03 8.83 -14.96
N ALA A 191 -12.18 9.39 -14.59
CA ALA A 191 -12.47 10.80 -14.75
C ALA A 191 -12.25 11.62 -13.47
N VAL A 192 -12.24 10.98 -12.31
CA VAL A 192 -12.25 11.69 -11.03
C VAL A 192 -11.58 10.90 -9.91
N THR A 193 -10.98 11.62 -8.97
CA THR A 193 -10.48 11.07 -7.71
C THR A 193 -11.40 11.50 -6.58
N VAL A 194 -11.83 10.54 -5.78
CA VAL A 194 -12.62 10.77 -4.55
C VAL A 194 -11.71 10.63 -3.34
N LEU A 195 -11.84 11.56 -2.40
CA LEU A 195 -11.26 11.47 -1.07
C LEU A 195 -12.38 11.34 -0.03
N VAL A 196 -12.44 10.23 0.68
CA VAL A 196 -13.36 10.03 1.80
C VAL A 196 -12.63 10.36 3.09
N LEU A 197 -13.02 11.45 3.73
CA LEU A 197 -12.45 11.92 4.99
C LEU A 197 -13.23 11.34 6.16
N ARG A 198 -12.58 10.52 6.98
CA ARG A 198 -13.18 10.06 8.23
C ARG A 198 -13.05 11.13 9.29
N ILE A 199 -14.19 11.68 9.73
CA ILE A 199 -14.27 12.73 10.73
C ILE A 199 -14.89 12.20 12.02
N LEU A 200 -14.31 12.54 13.17
CA LEU A 200 -14.79 12.15 14.50
C LEU A 200 -15.37 13.35 15.28
N ALA A 201 -15.60 14.46 14.60
CA ALA A 201 -16.23 15.67 15.11
C ALA A 201 -16.93 16.40 13.96
N GLN A 202 -17.83 17.32 14.29
CA GLN A 202 -18.52 18.14 13.28
C GLN A 202 -17.56 19.19 12.68
N LEU A 203 -17.74 19.46 11.40
CA LEU A 203 -17.02 20.51 10.69
C LEU A 203 -17.57 21.89 11.08
N THR A 204 -16.69 22.81 11.40
CA THR A 204 -17.06 24.25 11.51
C THR A 204 -17.30 24.84 10.11
N PRO A 205 -17.97 26.01 10.01
CA PRO A 205 -18.09 26.70 8.71
C PRO A 205 -16.73 27.01 8.06
N ALA A 206 -15.71 27.33 8.86
CA ALA A 206 -14.34 27.57 8.37
C ALA A 206 -13.72 26.29 7.79
N ASP A 207 -13.88 25.13 8.47
CA ASP A 207 -13.42 23.84 7.96
C ASP A 207 -14.10 23.49 6.63
N GLN A 208 -15.42 23.70 6.53
CA GLN A 208 -16.19 23.45 5.31
C GLN A 208 -15.66 24.32 4.15
N SER A 209 -15.39 25.59 4.40
CA SER A 209 -14.83 26.51 3.39
C SER A 209 -13.45 26.06 2.93
N ALA A 210 -12.56 25.67 3.86
CA ALA A 210 -11.23 25.17 3.54
C ALA A 210 -11.28 23.88 2.70
N LEU A 211 -12.16 22.95 3.04
CA LEU A 211 -12.36 21.70 2.29
C LEU A 211 -12.88 21.96 0.87
N ARG A 212 -13.86 22.87 0.71
CA ARG A 212 -14.39 23.24 -0.61
C ARG A 212 -13.31 23.87 -1.48
N ALA A 213 -12.58 24.85 -0.95
CA ALA A 213 -11.47 25.50 -1.66
C ALA A 213 -10.39 24.50 -2.09
N PHE A 214 -10.07 23.54 -1.24
CA PHE A 214 -9.13 22.46 -1.59
C PHE A 214 -9.65 21.59 -2.75
N ALA A 215 -10.91 21.20 -2.70
CA ALA A 215 -11.52 20.39 -3.76
C ALA A 215 -11.52 21.13 -5.11
N GLU A 216 -11.86 22.43 -5.10
CA GLU A 216 -11.85 23.28 -6.30
C GLU A 216 -10.43 23.44 -6.89
N GLN A 217 -9.43 23.62 -6.04
CA GLN A 217 -8.03 23.76 -6.47
C GLN A 217 -7.43 22.48 -7.02
N THR A 218 -7.86 21.32 -6.51
CA THR A 218 -7.25 20.03 -6.85
C THR A 218 -8.10 19.17 -7.78
N GLY A 219 -9.36 19.55 -8.02
CA GLY A 219 -10.30 18.79 -8.87
C GLY A 219 -10.77 17.47 -8.26
N VAL A 220 -10.57 17.25 -6.96
CA VAL A 220 -11.04 16.04 -6.28
C VAL A 220 -12.47 16.18 -5.79
N GLN A 221 -13.17 15.05 -5.67
CA GLN A 221 -14.43 15.00 -4.92
C GLN A 221 -14.15 14.68 -3.46
N LEU A 222 -14.82 15.38 -2.56
CA LEU A 222 -14.77 15.14 -1.13
C LEU A 222 -16.05 14.47 -0.64
N TRP A 223 -15.86 13.40 0.11
CA TRP A 223 -16.90 12.68 0.81
C TRP A 223 -16.56 12.62 2.29
N LEU A 224 -17.57 12.58 3.15
CA LEU A 224 -17.38 12.53 4.61
C LEU A 224 -17.90 11.22 5.16
N GLN A 225 -17.17 10.67 6.13
CA GLN A 225 -17.55 9.50 6.91
C GLN A 225 -17.52 9.86 8.39
N SER A 226 -18.69 9.89 9.04
CA SER A 226 -18.81 10.24 10.46
C SER A 226 -18.89 9.03 11.41
N ALA A 227 -19.26 7.86 10.90
CA ALA A 227 -19.43 6.62 11.67
C ALA A 227 -19.01 5.38 10.86
N GLY A 228 -19.89 4.41 10.66
CA GLY A 228 -19.67 3.22 9.85
C GLY A 228 -19.68 3.49 8.34
N PRO A 229 -19.51 2.44 7.51
CA PRO A 229 -19.51 2.59 6.04
C PRO A 229 -20.78 3.24 5.48
N GLU A 230 -21.91 3.03 6.11
CA GLU A 230 -23.22 3.61 5.76
C GLU A 230 -23.30 5.13 5.93
N SER A 231 -22.38 5.72 6.68
CA SER A 231 -22.32 7.16 6.91
C SER A 231 -21.49 7.91 5.86
N VAL A 232 -21.01 7.23 4.84
CA VAL A 232 -20.22 7.84 3.76
C VAL A 232 -21.17 8.60 2.83
N LEU A 233 -21.09 9.93 2.84
CA LEU A 233 -21.94 10.82 2.07
C LEU A 233 -21.10 11.81 1.25
N PRO A 234 -21.57 12.22 0.06
CA PRO A 234 -20.94 13.26 -0.72
C PRO A 234 -20.95 14.59 0.03
N PHE A 235 -19.85 15.35 -0.11
CA PHE A 235 -19.73 16.66 0.51
C PHE A 235 -19.53 17.76 -0.52
N TRP A 236 -18.61 17.58 -1.47
CA TRP A 236 -18.30 18.60 -2.49
C TRP A 236 -17.61 17.98 -3.72
N PRO A 237 -17.90 18.44 -4.97
CA PRO A 237 -18.92 19.45 -5.35
C PRO A 237 -20.36 18.90 -5.21
N GLU A 238 -21.37 19.77 -5.37
CA GLU A 238 -22.78 19.37 -5.28
C GLU A 238 -23.19 18.42 -6.40
N SER A 239 -22.70 18.66 -7.62
CA SER A 239 -22.89 17.75 -8.76
C SER A 239 -21.61 16.96 -8.98
N MET A 240 -21.68 15.65 -8.74
CA MET A 240 -20.53 14.76 -8.81
C MET A 240 -20.59 13.86 -10.04
N PRO A 241 -19.55 13.88 -10.90
CA PRO A 241 -19.39 12.83 -11.91
C PRO A 241 -19.21 11.47 -11.24
N PRO A 242 -19.77 10.39 -11.84
CA PRO A 242 -19.68 9.06 -11.26
C PRO A 242 -18.23 8.54 -11.32
N LEU A 243 -17.87 7.75 -10.29
CA LEU A 243 -16.70 6.89 -10.37
C LEU A 243 -16.98 5.74 -11.33
N TYR A 244 -16.04 5.49 -12.24
CA TYR A 244 -16.08 4.32 -13.12
C TYR A 244 -14.67 3.92 -13.56
N TYR A 245 -14.55 2.70 -14.04
CA TYR A 245 -13.42 2.22 -14.83
C TYR A 245 -13.93 1.47 -16.06
N SER A 246 -13.12 1.40 -17.10
CA SER A 246 -13.48 0.77 -18.37
C SER A 246 -12.61 -0.46 -18.64
N LEU A 247 -13.18 -1.39 -19.36
CA LEU A 247 -12.50 -2.53 -19.95
C LEU A 247 -12.65 -2.40 -21.48
N PRO A 248 -11.74 -1.65 -22.13
CA PRO A 248 -11.89 -1.28 -23.55
C PRO A 248 -11.98 -2.48 -24.50
N GLU A 249 -11.25 -3.57 -24.18
CA GLU A 249 -11.29 -4.79 -24.99
C GLU A 249 -12.68 -5.46 -25.04
N PHE A 250 -13.55 -5.16 -24.08
CA PHE A 250 -14.90 -5.71 -23.95
C PHE A 250 -15.99 -4.68 -24.15
N ASP A 251 -15.64 -3.43 -24.46
CA ASP A 251 -16.56 -2.28 -24.53
C ASP A 251 -17.45 -2.16 -23.27
N VAL A 252 -16.84 -2.40 -22.10
CA VAL A 252 -17.56 -2.37 -20.81
C VAL A 252 -17.08 -1.20 -19.97
N ARG A 253 -18.04 -0.46 -19.39
CA ARG A 253 -17.81 0.55 -18.36
C ARG A 253 -18.52 0.13 -17.08
N ILE A 254 -17.79 0.10 -15.97
CA ILE A 254 -18.30 -0.31 -14.66
C ILE A 254 -18.29 0.91 -13.73
N ALA A 255 -19.48 1.39 -13.39
CA ALA A 255 -19.66 2.42 -12.37
C ALA A 255 -19.62 1.79 -10.97
N PHE A 256 -19.08 2.53 -10.01
CA PHE A 256 -18.97 2.07 -8.61
C PHE A 256 -19.05 3.25 -7.63
N ALA A 257 -19.43 2.97 -6.39
CA ALA A 257 -19.42 3.94 -5.30
C ALA A 257 -18.07 3.88 -4.52
N PRO A 258 -17.68 4.94 -3.80
CA PRO A 258 -16.49 4.91 -2.95
C PRO A 258 -16.50 3.80 -1.89
N THR A 259 -17.69 3.33 -1.51
CA THR A 259 -17.90 2.25 -0.54
C THR A 259 -17.83 0.85 -1.15
N ASP A 260 -17.92 0.72 -2.47
CA ASP A 260 -17.88 -0.58 -3.14
C ASP A 260 -16.46 -1.16 -3.09
N PHE A 261 -16.40 -2.49 -3.01
CA PHE A 261 -15.11 -3.16 -3.10
C PHE A 261 -14.57 -3.08 -4.53
N THR A 262 -13.38 -2.50 -4.68
CA THR A 262 -12.60 -2.55 -5.92
C THR A 262 -11.17 -2.99 -5.58
N GLN A 263 -10.53 -3.72 -6.47
CA GLN A 263 -9.11 -4.04 -6.31
C GLN A 263 -8.28 -2.77 -6.34
N VAL A 264 -7.08 -2.83 -5.76
CA VAL A 264 -6.19 -1.65 -5.69
C VAL A 264 -5.59 -1.27 -7.05
N ASN A 265 -5.59 -2.21 -7.99
CA ASN A 265 -5.08 -2.08 -9.36
C ASN A 265 -6.16 -2.49 -10.38
#